data_b77921b5bae46b853096c1e30c953632
#
_entry.id   b77921b5bae46b853096c1e30c953632
#
_cell.length_a   1.000
_cell.length_b   1.000
_cell.length_c   1.000
_cell.angle_alpha   90.00
_cell.angle_beta   90.00
_cell.angle_gamma   90.00
#
_symmetry.space_group_name_H-M   'P 1'
#
loop_
_entity.id
_entity.type
_entity.pdbx_description
1 polymer ?
#
loop_
_entity_poly.entity_id
_entity_poly.type
_entity_poly.pdbx_seq_one_letter_code
_entity_poly.pdbx_strand_id
1 'polypeptide(L)'
;MLRMRAVALLALIVSLAVSCASPATSTSPSPPTLQTETRTASPAPSETPAPNPAHVFVIVMENATLATALRSPTVERLAAKYELATNYNAVSSPSLPNYLAMTSGSTWGITDDSYHTLPAGGLGAQLTAAGVSWRAYMEGLTSAGCARSPYPYALKHNPFAYYGGSCPANVVPLDALDADLAGNTPSFVWITPGLCHDGHDCALAEAGAWLEGLVARIVASPGWRDRGALFVVWDEGDGRSSVVPLIVAAPDLESRRVDGFYDHYSLLATIEDHFGLRRLGAARDARPLTDLLPPRSR
;
A
#
# COMPACT_ATOMS: atom_id res chain seq x y z
N MET A 1 -30.64 13.74 50.80
CA MET A 1 -31.04 12.45 51.40
C MET A 1 -30.45 11.35 50.54
N LEU A 2 -29.27 10.97 50.77
CA LEU A 2 -28.68 9.94 51.61
C LEU A 2 -29.17 8.51 51.29
N ARG A 3 -28.31 7.70 50.66
CA ARG A 3 -27.93 6.37 51.12
C ARG A 3 -26.81 5.73 50.32
N MET A 4 -25.63 5.80 50.90
CA MET A 4 -24.49 4.92 50.61
C MET A 4 -24.84 3.45 50.97
N ARG A 5 -24.43 2.49 50.17
CA ARG A 5 -24.24 1.10 50.58
C ARG A 5 -22.85 0.62 50.22
N ALA A 6 -22.05 0.43 51.23
CA ALA A 6 -20.80 -0.29 51.19
C ALA A 6 -21.06 -1.81 51.18
N VAL A 7 -20.27 -2.56 50.42
CA VAL A 7 -20.19 -4.02 50.54
C VAL A 7 -18.72 -4.42 50.65
N ALA A 8 -18.45 -5.23 51.67
CA ALA A 8 -17.15 -5.61 52.19
C ALA A 8 -16.44 -6.68 51.37
N LEU A 9 -15.11 -6.61 51.42
CA LEU A 9 -14.15 -7.60 50.94
C LEU A 9 -14.17 -8.82 51.90
N LEU A 10 -14.09 -10.04 51.34
CA LEU A 10 -13.72 -11.25 52.06
C LEU A 10 -12.51 -11.90 51.36
N ALA A 11 -11.37 -11.88 52.02
CA ALA A 11 -10.15 -12.54 51.63
C ALA A 11 -10.13 -13.98 52.13
N LEU A 12 -9.86 -14.95 51.26
CA LEU A 12 -9.65 -16.35 51.61
C LEU A 12 -8.20 -16.72 51.38
N ILE A 13 -7.47 -16.98 52.46
CA ILE A 13 -6.08 -17.49 52.45
C ILE A 13 -6.14 -19.00 52.47
N VAL A 14 -5.54 -19.68 51.50
CA VAL A 14 -5.31 -21.13 51.51
C VAL A 14 -3.81 -21.37 51.57
N SER A 15 -3.37 -21.97 52.69
CA SER A 15 -2.01 -22.44 52.92
C SER A 15 -1.85 -23.86 52.38
N LEU A 16 -0.85 -24.12 51.56
CA LEU A 16 -0.43 -25.46 51.14
C LEU A 16 0.89 -25.83 51.80
N ALA A 17 0.87 -26.96 52.52
CA ALA A 17 2.03 -27.56 53.16
C ALA A 17 2.88 -28.35 52.14
N VAL A 18 4.19 -28.19 52.27
CA VAL A 18 5.21 -28.95 51.54
C VAL A 18 5.52 -30.22 52.29
N SER A 19 5.47 -31.37 51.63
CA SER A 19 5.95 -32.65 52.14
C SER A 19 7.15 -33.13 51.33
N CYS A 20 8.29 -33.28 51.99
CA CYS A 20 9.52 -33.85 51.42
C CYS A 20 9.48 -35.39 51.49
N ALA A 21 9.79 -36.06 50.37
CA ALA A 21 10.15 -37.47 50.38
C ALA A 21 11.42 -37.68 49.54
N SER A 22 12.43 -38.31 50.15
CA SER A 22 13.74 -38.64 49.56
C SER A 22 13.72 -39.95 48.77
N PRO A 23 14.72 -40.16 47.87
CA PRO A 23 14.63 -41.13 46.80
C PRO A 23 15.16 -42.55 47.19
N ALA A 24 14.58 -43.56 46.53
CA ALA A 24 15.10 -44.89 46.47
C ALA A 24 15.90 -45.16 45.22
N THR A 25 17.12 -45.58 45.33
CA THR A 25 18.04 -46.06 44.31
C THR A 25 17.57 -47.38 43.71
N SER A 26 17.34 -47.44 42.41
CA SER A 26 17.12 -48.67 41.66
C SER A 26 18.15 -48.76 40.54
N THR A 27 19.02 -49.78 40.62
CA THR A 27 19.96 -50.16 39.55
C THR A 27 19.24 -51.00 38.50
N SER A 28 19.25 -50.57 37.25
CA SER A 28 18.73 -51.35 36.13
C SER A 28 19.83 -51.55 35.07
N PRO A 29 19.90 -52.72 34.42
CA PRO A 29 20.99 -53.05 33.50
C PRO A 29 20.87 -52.32 32.13
N SER A 30 22.03 -51.98 31.57
CA SER A 30 22.16 -51.34 30.27
C SER A 30 21.67 -52.22 29.11
N PRO A 31 20.92 -51.70 28.15
CA PRO A 31 20.63 -52.40 26.92
C PRO A 31 21.77 -52.17 25.86
N PRO A 32 21.87 -53.04 24.85
CA PRO A 32 22.97 -53.03 23.88
C PRO A 32 22.90 -51.81 22.94
N THR A 33 24.07 -51.27 22.65
CA THR A 33 24.28 -50.12 21.74
C THR A 33 23.91 -50.48 20.29
N LEU A 34 22.77 -49.98 19.80
CA LEU A 34 22.50 -49.93 18.36
C LEU A 34 23.30 -48.76 17.80
N GLN A 35 24.26 -49.04 16.92
CA GLN A 35 24.93 -47.99 16.13
C GLN A 35 23.93 -47.49 15.08
N THR A 36 23.32 -46.33 15.31
CA THR A 36 22.55 -45.61 14.33
C THR A 36 23.53 -44.86 13.43
N GLU A 37 23.70 -45.32 12.21
CA GLU A 37 24.39 -44.55 11.16
C GLU A 37 23.64 -43.23 10.95
N THR A 38 24.23 -42.15 11.43
CA THR A 38 23.74 -40.80 11.19
C THR A 38 24.00 -40.44 9.73
N ARG A 39 22.98 -40.62 8.88
CA ARG A 39 22.98 -40.13 7.52
C ARG A 39 22.95 -38.61 7.60
N THR A 40 24.11 -37.98 7.38
CA THR A 40 24.24 -36.53 7.30
C THR A 40 23.42 -36.06 6.11
N ALA A 41 22.23 -35.49 6.37
CA ALA A 41 21.45 -34.82 5.34
C ALA A 41 22.26 -33.60 4.90
N SER A 42 22.59 -33.53 3.62
CA SER A 42 23.15 -32.33 2.99
C SER A 42 22.18 -31.18 3.20
N PRO A 43 22.61 -30.01 3.70
CA PRO A 43 21.70 -28.88 3.85
C PRO A 43 21.16 -28.52 2.45
N ALA A 44 19.83 -28.43 2.35
CA ALA A 44 19.18 -27.87 1.17
C ALA A 44 19.77 -26.48 0.89
N PRO A 45 19.95 -26.09 -0.38
CA PRO A 45 20.43 -24.75 -0.69
C PRO A 45 19.49 -23.72 -0.02
N SER A 46 20.05 -22.85 0.79
CA SER A 46 19.33 -21.73 1.39
C SER A 46 18.96 -20.78 0.26
N GLU A 47 17.69 -20.81 -0.15
CA GLU A 47 17.18 -19.83 -1.09
C GLU A 47 17.28 -18.47 -0.42
N THR A 48 18.19 -17.64 -0.92
CA THR A 48 18.27 -16.23 -0.49
C THR A 48 16.93 -15.55 -0.87
N PRO A 49 16.24 -14.91 0.10
CA PRO A 49 15.01 -14.20 -0.20
C PRO A 49 15.18 -13.25 -1.38
N ALA A 50 14.23 -13.24 -2.32
CA ALA A 50 14.25 -12.24 -3.38
C ALA A 50 14.21 -10.86 -2.72
N PRO A 51 15.11 -9.95 -3.07
CA PRO A 51 15.14 -8.63 -2.46
C PRO A 51 13.83 -7.88 -2.78
N ASN A 52 13.33 -7.09 -1.81
CA ASN A 52 12.15 -6.23 -2.01
C ASN A 52 12.35 -5.30 -3.22
N PRO A 53 11.25 -4.85 -3.90
CA PRO A 53 11.34 -3.82 -4.93
C PRO A 53 12.16 -2.62 -4.44
N ALA A 54 13.09 -2.10 -5.26
CA ALA A 54 13.87 -0.92 -4.90
C ALA A 54 13.04 0.36 -5.10
N HIS A 55 12.08 0.30 -6.03
CA HIS A 55 11.23 1.42 -6.43
C HIS A 55 9.76 1.00 -6.47
N VAL A 56 8.93 1.75 -5.76
CA VAL A 56 7.46 1.56 -5.75
C VAL A 56 6.82 2.76 -6.45
N PHE A 57 6.05 2.48 -7.49
CA PHE A 57 5.30 3.47 -8.26
C PHE A 57 3.80 3.30 -7.99
N VAL A 58 3.09 4.40 -7.76
CA VAL A 58 1.63 4.44 -7.65
C VAL A 58 1.10 5.47 -8.64
N ILE A 59 0.17 5.07 -9.50
CA ILE A 59 -0.60 5.97 -10.37
C ILE A 59 -2.05 5.90 -9.91
N VAL A 60 -2.67 7.06 -9.66
CA VAL A 60 -4.08 7.12 -9.25
C VAL A 60 -4.91 7.68 -10.37
N MET A 61 -5.87 6.89 -10.84
CA MET A 61 -6.87 7.21 -11.86
C MET A 61 -8.22 7.46 -11.20
N GLU A 62 -9.21 7.95 -11.95
CA GLU A 62 -10.45 8.51 -11.43
C GLU A 62 -11.72 7.83 -11.97
N ASN A 63 -12.74 7.78 -11.10
CA ASN A 63 -14.16 7.67 -11.42
C ASN A 63 -14.57 6.49 -12.33
N ALA A 64 -13.92 5.32 -12.24
CA ALA A 64 -14.35 4.18 -13.01
C ALA A 64 -14.42 2.89 -12.19
N THR A 65 -15.59 2.24 -12.21
CA THR A 65 -15.71 0.87 -11.72
C THR A 65 -14.84 -0.07 -12.55
N LEU A 66 -14.47 -1.22 -12.00
CA LEU A 66 -13.75 -2.26 -12.73
C LEU A 66 -14.43 -2.58 -14.07
N ALA A 67 -15.75 -2.76 -14.05
CA ALA A 67 -16.52 -3.10 -15.25
C ALA A 67 -16.51 -1.98 -16.29
N THR A 68 -16.49 -0.70 -15.84
CA THR A 68 -16.43 0.47 -16.74
C THR A 68 -15.03 0.65 -17.32
N ALA A 69 -14.01 0.57 -16.49
CA ALA A 69 -12.61 0.74 -16.90
C ALA A 69 -12.17 -0.31 -17.94
N LEU A 70 -12.56 -1.58 -17.76
CA LEU A 70 -12.25 -2.66 -18.70
C LEU A 70 -12.98 -2.53 -20.06
N ARG A 71 -13.89 -1.59 -20.24
CA ARG A 71 -14.44 -1.25 -21.57
C ARG A 71 -13.47 -0.39 -22.41
N SER A 72 -12.48 0.24 -21.79
CA SER A 72 -11.38 0.86 -22.54
C SER A 72 -10.44 -0.23 -23.06
N PRO A 73 -10.24 -0.33 -24.39
CA PRO A 73 -9.34 -1.34 -24.95
C PRO A 73 -7.91 -1.20 -24.41
N THR A 74 -7.50 -0.02 -24.02
CA THR A 74 -6.17 0.26 -23.46
C THR A 74 -6.06 -0.26 -22.03
N VAL A 75 -7.04 0.03 -21.18
CA VAL A 75 -7.07 -0.47 -19.81
C VAL A 75 -7.19 -2.00 -19.81
N GLU A 76 -8.01 -2.56 -20.71
CA GLU A 76 -8.11 -4.01 -20.87
C GLU A 76 -6.77 -4.65 -21.26
N ARG A 77 -6.02 -4.06 -22.21
CA ARG A 77 -4.67 -4.53 -22.57
C ARG A 77 -3.71 -4.51 -21.39
N LEU A 78 -3.71 -3.43 -20.59
CA LEU A 78 -2.89 -3.35 -19.38
C LEU A 78 -3.29 -4.44 -18.37
N ALA A 79 -4.59 -4.63 -18.13
CA ALA A 79 -5.11 -5.64 -17.24
C ALA A 79 -4.89 -7.08 -17.74
N ALA A 80 -4.76 -7.28 -19.07
CA ALA A 80 -4.39 -8.57 -19.65
C ALA A 80 -2.90 -8.85 -19.60
N LYS A 81 -2.07 -7.80 -19.59
CA LYS A 81 -0.61 -7.90 -19.55
C LYS A 81 -0.06 -8.08 -18.14
N TYR A 82 -0.70 -7.50 -17.12
CA TYR A 82 -0.25 -7.44 -15.75
C TYR A 82 -1.25 -8.12 -14.80
N GLU A 83 -0.95 -8.21 -13.52
CA GLU A 83 -1.89 -8.73 -12.54
C GLU A 83 -3.06 -7.76 -12.33
N LEU A 84 -4.26 -8.30 -12.18
CA LEU A 84 -5.49 -7.54 -11.93
C LEU A 84 -6.16 -8.04 -10.65
N ALA A 85 -6.35 -7.18 -9.66
CA ALA A 85 -7.28 -7.42 -8.58
C ALA A 85 -8.72 -7.22 -9.09
N THR A 86 -9.54 -8.26 -8.98
CA THR A 86 -10.94 -8.22 -9.45
C THR A 86 -11.92 -7.86 -8.34
N ASN A 87 -11.44 -7.72 -7.10
CA ASN A 87 -12.22 -7.34 -5.93
C ASN A 87 -11.47 -6.32 -5.05
N TYR A 88 -10.96 -5.26 -5.71
CA TYR A 88 -10.39 -4.11 -5.02
C TYR A 88 -11.44 -3.00 -4.92
N ASN A 89 -11.56 -2.39 -3.75
CA ASN A 89 -12.69 -1.53 -3.41
C ASN A 89 -12.24 -0.12 -3.01
N ALA A 90 -12.93 0.89 -3.54
CA ALA A 90 -12.94 2.22 -2.95
C ALA A 90 -13.54 2.19 -1.54
N VAL A 91 -13.13 3.09 -0.67
CA VAL A 91 -13.58 3.13 0.73
C VAL A 91 -14.57 4.25 1.00
N SER A 92 -14.71 5.19 0.06
CA SER A 92 -15.59 6.35 0.20
C SER A 92 -16.02 6.91 -1.18
N SER A 93 -16.76 7.99 -1.16
CA SER A 93 -17.05 8.94 -2.24
C SER A 93 -17.34 10.30 -1.58
N PRO A 94 -16.95 11.42 -2.18
CA PRO A 94 -16.22 11.59 -3.45
C PRO A 94 -14.71 11.26 -3.35
N SER A 95 -13.90 11.81 -4.30
CA SER A 95 -12.48 11.45 -4.49
C SER A 95 -11.59 11.69 -3.26
N LEU A 96 -11.64 12.89 -2.68
CA LEU A 96 -10.68 13.29 -1.62
C LEU A 96 -10.53 12.28 -0.48
N PRO A 97 -11.59 11.77 0.18
CA PRO A 97 -11.44 10.79 1.25
C PRO A 97 -10.74 9.49 0.81
N ASN A 98 -10.83 9.08 -0.46
CA ASN A 98 -10.10 7.92 -0.97
C ASN A 98 -8.59 8.18 -1.08
N TYR A 99 -8.20 9.36 -1.58
CA TYR A 99 -6.79 9.79 -1.59
C TYR A 99 -6.20 9.86 -0.18
N LEU A 100 -6.97 10.37 0.78
CA LEU A 100 -6.56 10.42 2.19
C LEU A 100 -6.45 9.01 2.79
N ALA A 101 -7.36 8.11 2.46
CA ALA A 101 -7.30 6.71 2.89
C ALA A 101 -6.02 6.02 2.40
N MET A 102 -5.64 6.21 1.13
CA MET A 102 -4.41 5.66 0.53
C MET A 102 -3.12 6.23 1.14
N THR A 103 -3.18 7.38 1.82
CA THR A 103 -1.98 8.06 2.31
C THR A 103 -1.94 8.30 3.82
N SER A 104 -3.03 7.98 4.55
CA SER A 104 -3.06 8.10 6.01
C SER A 104 -3.79 6.97 6.73
N GLY A 105 -4.42 6.06 5.99
CA GLY A 105 -5.25 5.01 6.57
C GLY A 105 -6.55 5.54 7.19
N SER A 106 -6.99 6.75 6.80
CA SER A 106 -8.21 7.36 7.32
C SER A 106 -8.84 8.28 6.28
N THR A 107 -10.17 8.27 6.18
CA THR A 107 -10.93 9.28 5.44
C THR A 107 -11.12 10.58 6.22
N TRP A 108 -10.68 10.59 7.49
CA TRP A 108 -10.84 11.72 8.45
C TRP A 108 -12.29 12.16 8.68
N GLY A 109 -13.25 11.32 8.30
CA GLY A 109 -14.69 11.67 8.34
C GLY A 109 -15.08 12.71 7.29
N ILE A 110 -14.21 12.98 6.31
CA ILE A 110 -14.46 13.89 5.19
C ILE A 110 -15.40 13.20 4.20
N THR A 111 -16.40 13.95 3.71
CA THR A 111 -17.42 13.49 2.79
C THR A 111 -17.62 14.45 1.62
N ASP A 112 -16.64 15.28 1.34
CA ASP A 112 -16.62 16.26 0.26
C ASP A 112 -15.23 16.43 -0.33
N ASP A 113 -15.11 17.21 -1.40
CA ASP A 113 -13.85 17.51 -2.09
C ASP A 113 -13.28 18.89 -1.72
N SER A 114 -13.77 19.49 -0.63
CA SER A 114 -13.29 20.79 -0.16
C SER A 114 -11.91 20.68 0.47
N TYR A 115 -11.22 21.82 0.61
CA TYR A 115 -9.95 21.84 1.30
C TYR A 115 -10.11 21.73 2.82
N HIS A 116 -9.43 20.77 3.41
CA HIS A 116 -9.37 20.53 4.85
C HIS A 116 -7.91 20.55 5.31
N THR A 117 -7.59 21.28 6.35
CA THR A 117 -6.27 21.18 6.99
C THR A 117 -6.26 20.03 7.98
N LEU A 118 -5.44 19.03 7.72
CA LEU A 118 -5.26 17.87 8.58
C LEU A 118 -4.03 18.03 9.47
N PRO A 119 -3.94 17.30 10.58
CA PRO A 119 -2.70 17.24 11.37
C PRO A 119 -1.51 16.81 10.50
N ALA A 120 -0.32 17.30 10.82
CA ALA A 120 0.91 16.87 10.16
C ALA A 120 1.10 15.35 10.32
N GLY A 121 1.47 14.67 9.24
CA GLY A 121 1.59 13.21 9.23
C GLY A 121 1.43 12.60 7.83
N GLY A 122 0.79 11.43 7.79
CA GLY A 122 0.57 10.67 6.57
C GLY A 122 1.84 9.98 6.03
N LEU A 123 1.67 9.27 4.92
CA LEU A 123 2.72 8.46 4.29
C LEU A 123 3.98 9.28 3.95
N GLY A 124 3.82 10.48 3.39
CA GLY A 124 4.95 11.33 3.03
C GLY A 124 5.84 11.70 4.23
N ALA A 125 5.23 11.98 5.39
CA ALA A 125 5.96 12.26 6.62
C ALA A 125 6.68 11.00 7.15
N GLN A 126 6.07 9.82 7.05
CA GLN A 126 6.70 8.55 7.45
C GLN A 126 7.91 8.23 6.57
N LEU A 127 7.77 8.34 5.24
CA LEU A 127 8.86 8.13 4.30
C LEU A 127 10.03 9.06 4.58
N THR A 128 9.75 10.35 4.80
CA THR A 128 10.78 11.35 5.15
C THR A 128 11.48 10.99 6.46
N ALA A 129 10.72 10.63 7.50
CA ALA A 129 11.28 10.26 8.80
C ALA A 129 12.13 8.98 8.74
N ALA A 130 11.80 8.05 7.84
CA ALA A 130 12.53 6.82 7.60
C ALA A 130 13.73 6.99 6.64
N GLY A 131 13.96 8.20 6.10
CA GLY A 131 15.04 8.44 5.11
C GLY A 131 14.78 7.79 3.75
N VAL A 132 13.54 7.40 3.46
CA VAL A 132 13.14 6.85 2.16
C VAL A 132 12.97 8.02 1.18
N SER A 133 13.68 7.98 0.04
CA SER A 133 13.52 8.97 -1.01
C SER A 133 12.13 8.84 -1.65
N TRP A 134 11.40 9.96 -1.76
CA TRP A 134 10.08 9.95 -2.37
C TRP A 134 9.75 11.25 -3.10
N ARG A 135 8.92 11.15 -4.12
CA ARG A 135 8.29 12.27 -4.82
C ARG A 135 6.86 11.95 -5.20
N ALA A 136 6.02 12.99 -5.15
CA ALA A 136 4.67 12.97 -5.67
C ALA A 136 4.60 13.94 -6.87
N TYR A 137 4.32 13.38 -8.04
CA TYR A 137 4.28 14.09 -9.32
C TYR A 137 2.82 14.42 -9.66
N MET A 138 2.53 15.72 -9.78
CA MET A 138 1.18 16.22 -10.04
C MET A 138 1.14 16.89 -11.41
N GLU A 139 0.32 16.39 -12.31
CA GLU A 139 0.12 17.06 -13.60
C GLU A 139 -0.61 18.39 -13.43
N GLY A 140 -0.14 19.42 -14.13
CA GLY A 140 -0.66 20.77 -14.04
C GLY A 140 -0.27 21.55 -12.79
N LEU A 141 0.50 20.95 -11.85
CA LEU A 141 1.06 21.69 -10.72
C LEU A 141 2.05 22.74 -11.22
N THR A 142 1.93 23.96 -10.71
CA THR A 142 2.79 25.09 -11.08
C THR A 142 3.57 25.62 -9.86
N SER A 143 4.48 26.55 -10.12
CA SER A 143 5.21 27.28 -9.05
C SER A 143 4.31 28.12 -8.13
N ALA A 144 3.02 28.29 -8.48
CA ALA A 144 2.04 28.93 -7.60
C ALA A 144 1.69 28.09 -6.36
N GLY A 145 2.13 26.84 -6.34
CA GLY A 145 1.98 25.90 -5.22
C GLY A 145 0.67 25.12 -5.24
N CYS A 146 0.55 24.12 -4.36
CA CYS A 146 -0.52 23.15 -4.35
C CYS A 146 -1.92 23.74 -4.32
N ALA A 147 -2.16 24.84 -3.60
CA ALA A 147 -3.49 25.41 -3.43
C ALA A 147 -3.97 26.30 -4.60
N ARG A 148 -3.11 26.59 -5.58
CA ARG A 148 -3.37 27.59 -6.62
C ARG A 148 -3.04 27.13 -8.04
N SER A 149 -2.78 25.89 -8.27
CA SER A 149 -2.48 25.39 -9.61
C SER A 149 -3.73 25.37 -10.48
N PRO A 150 -3.63 25.87 -11.72
CA PRO A 150 -4.75 25.86 -12.63
C PRO A 150 -5.03 24.47 -13.20
N TYR A 151 -6.17 24.33 -13.90
CA TYR A 151 -6.44 23.16 -14.73
C TYR A 151 -5.20 22.81 -15.59
N PRO A 152 -4.84 21.51 -15.72
CA PRO A 152 -5.62 20.33 -15.30
C PRO A 152 -5.38 19.83 -13.87
N TYR A 153 -4.57 20.51 -13.06
CA TYR A 153 -4.35 20.10 -11.66
C TYR A 153 -5.63 20.20 -10.83
N ALA A 154 -5.84 19.21 -9.96
CA ALA A 154 -6.88 19.23 -8.93
C ALA A 154 -6.28 19.06 -7.53
N LEU A 155 -6.54 20.04 -6.64
CA LEU A 155 -6.05 19.96 -5.25
C LEU A 155 -6.59 18.73 -4.52
N LYS A 156 -7.86 18.36 -4.74
CA LYS A 156 -8.51 17.19 -4.14
C LYS A 156 -7.81 15.86 -4.48
N HIS A 157 -7.06 15.82 -5.57
CA HIS A 157 -6.28 14.66 -5.99
C HIS A 157 -4.81 14.71 -5.52
N ASN A 158 -4.47 15.69 -4.67
CA ASN A 158 -3.14 15.80 -4.07
C ASN A 158 -3.21 15.66 -2.54
N PRO A 159 -3.24 14.43 -2.01
CA PRO A 159 -3.42 14.20 -0.57
C PRO A 159 -2.31 14.81 0.28
N PHE A 160 -1.10 14.92 -0.25
CA PHE A 160 0.06 15.43 0.48
C PHE A 160 -0.06 16.92 0.85
N ALA A 161 -0.91 17.67 0.16
CA ALA A 161 -1.17 19.09 0.45
C ALA A 161 -2.06 19.33 1.67
N TYR A 162 -2.68 18.29 2.22
CA TYR A 162 -3.63 18.40 3.33
C TYR A 162 -2.96 18.25 4.69
N TYR A 163 -1.85 17.51 4.78
CA TYR A 163 -1.18 17.24 6.05
C TYR A 163 -0.31 18.41 6.50
N GLY A 164 -0.63 18.99 7.66
CA GLY A 164 0.08 20.17 8.20
C GLY A 164 -0.20 21.47 7.46
N GLY A 165 -1.14 21.49 6.51
CA GLY A 165 -1.58 22.70 5.80
C GLY A 165 -0.54 23.35 4.89
N SER A 166 0.46 22.58 4.41
CA SER A 166 1.49 23.08 3.50
C SER A 166 1.79 22.08 2.38
N CYS A 167 2.25 22.60 1.22
CA CYS A 167 2.71 21.78 0.11
C CYS A 167 4.15 21.30 0.39
N PRO A 168 4.39 20.00 0.57
CA PRO A 168 5.76 19.48 0.78
C PRO A 168 6.64 19.72 -0.44
N ALA A 169 7.94 19.93 -0.25
CA ALA A 169 8.91 20.09 -1.34
C ALA A 169 9.05 18.82 -2.21
N ASN A 170 8.61 17.67 -1.71
CA ASN A 170 8.56 16.41 -2.45
C ASN A 170 7.40 16.35 -3.47
N VAL A 171 6.42 17.25 -3.36
CA VAL A 171 5.34 17.40 -4.33
C VAL A 171 5.81 18.31 -5.45
N VAL A 172 5.91 17.78 -6.65
CA VAL A 172 6.53 18.44 -7.80
C VAL A 172 5.64 18.34 -9.04
N PRO A 173 5.83 19.24 -10.05
CA PRO A 173 5.17 19.08 -11.35
C PRO A 173 5.52 17.75 -12.01
N LEU A 174 4.56 17.17 -12.76
CA LEU A 174 4.77 15.92 -13.49
C LEU A 174 5.93 15.98 -14.48
N ASP A 175 6.23 17.16 -15.02
CA ASP A 175 7.33 17.38 -15.97
C ASP A 175 8.70 16.96 -15.41
N ALA A 176 8.86 16.90 -14.09
CA ALA A 176 10.09 16.44 -13.46
C ALA A 176 10.28 14.91 -13.55
N LEU A 177 9.23 14.13 -13.86
CA LEU A 177 9.25 12.67 -13.79
C LEU A 177 10.28 12.07 -14.76
N ASP A 178 10.33 12.52 -16.01
CA ASP A 178 11.21 11.92 -17.03
C ASP A 178 12.70 12.06 -16.67
N ALA A 179 13.09 13.19 -16.10
CA ALA A 179 14.46 13.39 -15.61
C ALA A 179 14.79 12.45 -14.43
N ASP A 180 13.87 12.26 -13.51
CA ASP A 180 14.05 11.36 -12.37
C ASP A 180 14.05 9.89 -12.81
N LEU A 181 13.20 9.50 -13.75
CA LEU A 181 13.19 8.15 -14.33
C LEU A 181 14.50 7.82 -15.09
N ALA A 182 15.12 8.81 -15.74
CA ALA A 182 16.38 8.63 -16.47
C ALA A 182 17.61 8.61 -15.55
N GLY A 183 17.52 9.20 -14.35
CA GLY A 183 18.65 9.39 -13.43
C GLY A 183 18.41 8.75 -12.06
N ASN A 184 18.02 9.55 -11.10
CA ASN A 184 17.84 9.15 -9.71
C ASN A 184 16.36 8.93 -9.40
N THR A 185 15.79 7.83 -9.81
CA THR A 185 14.41 7.47 -9.48
C THR A 185 14.24 7.38 -7.96
N PRO A 186 13.28 8.10 -7.34
CA PRO A 186 12.98 7.94 -5.91
C PRO A 186 12.53 6.52 -5.58
N SER A 187 12.78 6.08 -4.35
CA SER A 187 12.31 4.76 -3.89
C SER A 187 10.78 4.67 -3.87
N PHE A 188 10.09 5.77 -3.56
CA PHE A 188 8.63 5.86 -3.67
C PHE A 188 8.23 6.98 -4.62
N VAL A 189 7.42 6.64 -5.61
CA VAL A 189 6.91 7.50 -6.68
C VAL A 189 5.39 7.47 -6.66
N TRP A 190 4.77 8.62 -6.41
CA TRP A 190 3.34 8.80 -6.54
C TRP A 190 3.05 9.68 -7.73
N ILE A 191 2.09 9.31 -8.57
CA ILE A 191 1.72 10.07 -9.76
C ILE A 191 0.22 10.30 -9.77
N THR A 192 -0.17 11.58 -9.82
CA THR A 192 -1.55 11.99 -10.03
C THR A 192 -1.63 12.71 -11.37
N PRO A 193 -2.29 12.11 -12.38
CA PRO A 193 -2.59 12.78 -13.63
C PRO A 193 -3.51 14.00 -13.42
N GLY A 194 -3.58 14.90 -14.38
CA GLY A 194 -4.55 15.99 -14.36
C GLY A 194 -5.94 15.50 -14.75
N LEU A 195 -6.95 16.30 -14.48
CA LEU A 195 -8.40 15.99 -14.62
C LEU A 195 -8.82 15.39 -15.98
N CYS A 196 -8.07 15.62 -17.04
CA CYS A 196 -8.33 14.96 -18.32
C CYS A 196 -7.69 13.57 -18.37
N HIS A 197 -6.45 13.46 -17.94
CA HIS A 197 -5.66 12.24 -18.10
C HIS A 197 -5.93 11.21 -16.99
N ASP A 198 -6.51 11.62 -15.86
CA ASP A 198 -6.97 10.69 -14.82
C ASP A 198 -8.33 10.03 -15.17
N GLY A 199 -9.09 10.61 -16.11
CA GLY A 199 -10.40 10.13 -16.53
C GLY A 199 -11.59 10.85 -15.87
N HIS A 200 -11.33 11.91 -15.08
CA HIS A 200 -12.38 12.70 -14.43
C HIS A 200 -13.18 13.55 -15.46
N ASP A 201 -12.49 14.35 -16.28
CA ASP A 201 -13.12 15.31 -17.20
C ASP A 201 -13.13 14.82 -18.65
N CYS A 202 -12.27 13.87 -19.03
CA CYS A 202 -12.15 13.39 -20.40
C CYS A 202 -12.59 11.92 -20.55
N ALA A 203 -12.74 11.50 -21.79
CA ALA A 203 -13.16 10.13 -22.09
C ALA A 203 -12.13 9.12 -21.59
N LEU A 204 -12.61 7.98 -21.08
CA LEU A 204 -11.78 6.88 -20.61
C LEU A 204 -10.79 6.36 -21.67
N ALA A 205 -11.11 6.51 -22.97
CA ALA A 205 -10.19 6.15 -24.05
C ALA A 205 -8.96 7.07 -24.10
N GLU A 206 -9.14 8.35 -23.84
CA GLU A 206 -8.06 9.36 -23.79
C GLU A 206 -7.18 9.15 -22.57
N ALA A 207 -7.80 9.04 -21.38
CA ALA A 207 -7.12 8.73 -20.14
C ALA A 207 -6.34 7.40 -20.23
N GLY A 208 -6.95 6.36 -20.83
CA GLY A 208 -6.31 5.07 -21.05
C GLY A 208 -5.09 5.14 -21.99
N ALA A 209 -5.17 5.91 -23.08
CA ALA A 209 -4.04 6.08 -24.00
C ALA A 209 -2.87 6.81 -23.32
N TRP A 210 -3.16 7.84 -22.54
CA TRP A 210 -2.16 8.55 -21.74
C TRP A 210 -1.52 7.63 -20.69
N LEU A 211 -2.33 6.87 -19.96
CA LEU A 211 -1.88 5.90 -18.97
C LEU A 211 -0.94 4.86 -19.58
N GLU A 212 -1.28 4.29 -20.75
CA GLU A 212 -0.44 3.31 -21.44
C GLU A 212 0.94 3.92 -21.79
N GLY A 213 0.97 5.17 -22.25
CA GLY A 213 2.20 5.91 -22.51
C GLY A 213 3.04 6.14 -21.26
N LEU A 214 2.40 6.49 -20.15
CA LEU A 214 3.09 6.65 -18.86
C LEU A 214 3.66 5.33 -18.35
N VAL A 215 2.86 4.26 -18.36
CA VAL A 215 3.30 2.93 -17.94
C VAL A 215 4.48 2.47 -18.80
N ALA A 216 4.45 2.69 -20.12
CA ALA A 216 5.56 2.35 -21.01
C ALA A 216 6.86 3.08 -20.63
N ARG A 217 6.79 4.37 -20.27
CA ARG A 217 7.96 5.15 -19.81
C ARG A 217 8.53 4.60 -18.50
N ILE A 218 7.67 4.30 -17.53
CA ILE A 218 8.09 3.72 -16.24
C ILE A 218 8.78 2.38 -16.47
N VAL A 219 8.17 1.48 -17.23
CA VAL A 219 8.68 0.12 -17.50
C VAL A 219 10.00 0.15 -18.30
N ALA A 220 10.24 1.18 -19.09
CA ALA A 220 11.51 1.38 -19.80
C ALA A 220 12.63 1.96 -18.91
N SER A 221 12.30 2.50 -17.74
CA SER A 221 13.25 3.22 -16.88
C SER A 221 14.28 2.31 -16.19
N PRO A 222 15.46 2.85 -15.82
CA PRO A 222 16.40 2.15 -14.96
C PRO A 222 15.81 1.70 -13.62
N GLY A 223 15.02 2.57 -12.95
CA GLY A 223 14.37 2.27 -11.67
C GLY A 223 13.39 1.08 -11.76
N TRP A 224 12.71 0.90 -12.91
CA TRP A 224 11.92 -0.29 -13.14
C TRP A 224 12.78 -1.56 -13.21
N ARG A 225 13.85 -1.52 -13.98
CA ARG A 225 14.77 -2.68 -14.14
C ARG A 225 15.47 -3.05 -12.83
N ASP A 226 15.68 -2.08 -11.95
CA ASP A 226 16.15 -2.33 -10.58
C ASP A 226 14.97 -2.66 -9.65
N ARG A 227 14.25 -3.73 -9.96
CA ARG A 227 13.17 -4.27 -9.12
C ARG A 227 12.04 -3.27 -8.83
N GLY A 228 11.48 -2.67 -9.89
CA GLY A 228 10.32 -1.80 -9.77
C GLY A 228 9.04 -2.59 -9.43
N ALA A 229 8.12 -1.96 -8.69
CA ALA A 229 6.73 -2.40 -8.56
C ALA A 229 5.80 -1.23 -8.87
N LEU A 230 4.79 -1.46 -9.70
CA LEU A 230 3.83 -0.44 -10.13
C LEU A 230 2.42 -0.85 -9.73
N PHE A 231 1.72 0.06 -9.08
CA PHE A 231 0.30 -0.03 -8.77
C PHE A 231 -0.44 1.06 -9.57
N VAL A 232 -1.37 0.65 -10.44
CA VAL A 232 -2.30 1.56 -11.09
C VAL A 232 -3.66 1.32 -10.44
N VAL A 233 -4.15 2.30 -9.71
CA VAL A 233 -5.37 2.21 -8.89
C VAL A 233 -6.35 3.29 -9.32
N TRP A 234 -7.65 2.99 -9.29
CA TRP A 234 -8.71 3.99 -9.38
C TRP A 234 -9.17 4.33 -7.96
N ASP A 235 -9.39 5.63 -7.72
CA ASP A 235 -9.76 6.16 -6.40
C ASP A 235 -11.18 5.76 -6.00
N GLU A 236 -12.13 5.92 -6.92
CA GLU A 236 -13.53 5.54 -6.73
C GLU A 236 -14.20 5.05 -8.02
N GLY A 237 -15.38 4.50 -7.88
CA GLY A 237 -16.21 4.11 -9.01
C GLY A 237 -17.05 5.26 -9.55
N ASP A 238 -17.97 4.91 -10.45
CA ASP A 238 -18.92 5.85 -11.08
C ASP A 238 -20.24 5.99 -10.27
N GLY A 239 -20.20 5.75 -8.97
CA GLY A 239 -21.36 5.76 -8.07
C GLY A 239 -22.26 4.51 -8.13
N ARG A 240 -21.93 3.51 -8.95
CA ARG A 240 -22.70 2.26 -9.11
C ARG A 240 -22.10 1.09 -8.32
N SER A 241 -20.82 1.09 -8.13
CA SER A 241 -20.08 0.05 -7.42
C SER A 241 -18.83 0.65 -6.80
N SER A 242 -18.43 0.13 -5.62
CA SER A 242 -17.14 0.42 -5.01
C SER A 242 -15.99 -0.40 -5.61
N VAL A 243 -16.28 -1.44 -6.40
CA VAL A 243 -15.23 -2.27 -7.01
C VAL A 243 -14.58 -1.50 -8.14
N VAL A 244 -13.32 -1.14 -7.94
CA VAL A 244 -12.50 -0.36 -8.87
C VAL A 244 -11.29 -1.18 -9.34
N PRO A 245 -10.65 -0.82 -10.47
CA PRO A 245 -9.47 -1.53 -10.89
C PRO A 245 -8.28 -1.28 -9.95
N LEU A 246 -7.49 -2.35 -9.73
CA LEU A 246 -6.11 -2.25 -9.32
C LEU A 246 -5.29 -3.18 -10.21
N ILE A 247 -4.40 -2.58 -11.00
CA ILE A 247 -3.45 -3.31 -11.85
C ILE A 247 -2.08 -3.25 -11.17
N VAL A 248 -1.42 -4.41 -11.04
CA VAL A 248 -0.11 -4.53 -10.41
C VAL A 248 0.89 -5.10 -11.41
N ALA A 249 2.00 -4.42 -11.59
CA ALA A 249 3.08 -4.87 -12.46
C ALA A 249 4.41 -4.89 -11.69
N ALA A 250 5.22 -5.90 -11.94
CA ALA A 250 6.62 -5.99 -11.53
C ALA A 250 7.41 -6.75 -12.60
N PRO A 251 8.74 -6.60 -12.67
CA PRO A 251 9.56 -7.49 -13.49
C PRO A 251 9.29 -8.94 -13.11
N ASP A 252 9.22 -9.82 -14.11
CA ASP A 252 9.01 -11.27 -13.94
C ASP A 252 7.68 -11.69 -13.29
N LEU A 253 6.73 -10.75 -13.10
CA LEU A 253 5.40 -11.05 -12.62
C LEU A 253 4.51 -11.48 -13.80
N GLU A 254 3.98 -12.71 -13.73
CA GLU A 254 3.05 -13.22 -14.74
C GLU A 254 1.67 -12.59 -14.55
N SER A 255 0.97 -12.38 -15.67
CA SER A 255 -0.41 -11.90 -15.65
C SER A 255 -1.34 -12.91 -15.01
N ARG A 256 -2.10 -12.51 -14.00
CA ARG A 256 -3.22 -13.29 -13.44
C ARG A 256 -4.28 -12.37 -12.84
N ARG A 257 -5.44 -12.95 -12.57
CA ARG A 257 -6.54 -12.27 -11.89
C ARG A 257 -6.65 -12.79 -10.46
N VAL A 258 -6.75 -11.88 -9.49
CA VAL A 258 -6.84 -12.19 -8.07
C VAL A 258 -8.15 -11.61 -7.53
N ASP A 259 -8.97 -12.46 -6.91
CA ASP A 259 -10.32 -12.12 -6.42
C ASP A 259 -10.39 -11.87 -4.90
N GLY A 260 -9.25 -11.88 -4.22
CA GLY A 260 -9.16 -11.52 -2.81
C GLY A 260 -9.72 -10.11 -2.55
N PHE A 261 -10.42 -9.94 -1.42
CA PHE A 261 -10.89 -8.62 -1.02
C PHE A 261 -9.71 -7.73 -0.62
N TYR A 262 -9.66 -6.55 -1.23
CA TYR A 262 -8.70 -5.47 -0.95
C TYR A 262 -9.37 -4.11 -1.06
N ASP A 263 -8.76 -3.09 -0.49
CA ASP A 263 -9.19 -1.71 -0.54
C ASP A 263 -7.98 -0.73 -0.48
N HIS A 264 -8.26 0.57 -0.40
CA HIS A 264 -7.23 1.60 -0.32
C HIS A 264 -6.33 1.46 0.92
N TYR A 265 -6.85 0.92 2.02
CA TYR A 265 -6.05 0.61 3.21
C TYR A 265 -5.10 -0.56 2.97
N SER A 266 -5.50 -1.52 2.12
CA SER A 266 -4.65 -2.63 1.69
C SER A 266 -3.44 -2.15 0.88
N LEU A 267 -3.63 -1.18 -0.01
CA LEU A 267 -2.54 -0.55 -0.77
C LEU A 267 -1.57 0.16 0.17
N LEU A 268 -2.08 1.00 1.08
CA LEU A 268 -1.25 1.68 2.06
C LEU A 268 -0.48 0.70 2.94
N ALA A 269 -1.14 -0.34 3.48
CA ALA A 269 -0.49 -1.39 4.27
C ALA A 269 0.66 -2.07 3.52
N THR A 270 0.47 -2.31 2.21
CA THR A 270 1.49 -2.90 1.35
C THR A 270 2.71 -2.01 1.20
N ILE A 271 2.49 -0.71 0.98
CA ILE A 271 3.57 0.29 0.86
C ILE A 271 4.31 0.43 2.19
N GLU A 272 3.58 0.53 3.31
CA GLU A 272 4.16 0.65 4.63
C GLU A 272 5.00 -0.57 5.01
N ASP A 273 4.48 -1.79 4.78
CA ASP A 273 5.21 -3.05 5.02
C ASP A 273 6.46 -3.15 4.13
N HIS A 274 6.36 -2.66 2.89
CA HIS A 274 7.47 -2.66 1.96
C HIS A 274 8.66 -1.85 2.48
N PHE A 275 8.41 -0.65 2.99
CA PHE A 275 9.44 0.25 3.51
C PHE A 275 9.72 0.07 5.02
N GLY A 276 9.13 -0.94 5.67
CA GLY A 276 9.31 -1.18 7.11
C GLY A 276 8.70 -0.08 7.98
N LEU A 277 7.68 0.61 7.50
CA LEU A 277 6.99 1.67 8.21
C LEU A 277 5.91 1.11 9.14
N ARG A 278 5.55 1.87 10.17
CA ARG A 278 4.42 1.51 11.02
C ARG A 278 3.11 1.82 10.30
N ARG A 279 2.23 0.85 10.17
CA ARG A 279 0.94 1.02 9.52
C ARG A 279 0.07 2.09 10.19
N LEU A 280 -0.50 2.99 9.38
CA LEU A 280 -1.37 4.09 9.78
C LEU A 280 -2.85 3.67 9.80
N GLY A 281 -3.64 4.30 10.65
CA GLY A 281 -5.10 4.20 10.66
C GLY A 281 -5.62 2.79 10.45
N ALA A 282 -6.56 2.62 9.54
CA ALA A 282 -7.18 1.35 9.18
C ALA A 282 -6.23 0.39 8.40
N ALA A 283 -5.11 0.90 7.86
CA ALA A 283 -4.10 0.04 7.24
C ALA A 283 -3.51 -0.98 8.22
N ARG A 284 -3.61 -0.75 9.55
CA ARG A 284 -3.16 -1.69 10.59
C ARG A 284 -3.82 -3.05 10.48
N ASP A 285 -5.10 -3.06 10.17
CA ASP A 285 -5.94 -4.25 10.14
C ASP A 285 -6.21 -4.73 8.69
N ALA A 286 -5.78 -3.95 7.70
CA ALA A 286 -6.00 -4.26 6.29
C ALA A 286 -5.09 -5.42 5.84
N ARG A 287 -5.63 -6.28 4.97
CA ARG A 287 -4.88 -7.32 4.29
C ARG A 287 -3.95 -6.68 3.24
N PRO A 288 -2.62 -6.84 3.31
CA PRO A 288 -1.74 -6.31 2.28
C PRO A 288 -1.88 -7.09 0.95
N LEU A 289 -1.48 -6.47 -0.16
CA LEU A 289 -1.57 -7.00 -1.53
C LEU A 289 -0.51 -8.07 -1.83
N THR A 290 -0.18 -8.93 -0.86
CA THR A 290 0.90 -9.91 -1.00
C THR A 290 0.63 -10.95 -2.07
N ASP A 291 -0.64 -11.23 -2.38
CA ASP A 291 -1.02 -12.19 -3.41
C ASP A 291 -0.83 -11.63 -4.84
N LEU A 292 -0.64 -10.31 -4.95
CA LEU A 292 -0.47 -9.54 -6.19
C LEU A 292 1.01 -9.12 -6.41
N LEU A 293 1.91 -9.59 -5.59
CA LEU A 293 3.34 -9.31 -5.68
C LEU A 293 4.11 -10.64 -5.83
N PRO A 294 5.31 -10.62 -6.40
CA PRO A 294 6.14 -11.80 -6.43
C PRO A 294 6.27 -12.40 -5.02
N PRO A 295 6.19 -13.73 -4.87
CA PRO A 295 6.32 -14.35 -3.57
C PRO A 295 7.66 -13.94 -2.96
N ARG A 296 7.59 -13.38 -1.76
CA ARG A 296 8.81 -13.16 -0.96
C ARG A 296 9.36 -14.53 -0.64
N SER A 297 10.54 -14.86 -1.11
CA SER A 297 11.24 -16.04 -0.63
C SER A 297 11.51 -15.83 0.88
N ARG A 298 10.99 -16.76 1.68
CA ARG A 298 11.15 -16.76 3.15
C ARG A 298 12.58 -17.08 3.55
#